data_d83ba77176c82f43232b093cf82f400c
#
_entry.id   d83ba77176c82f43232b093cf82f400c
#
_cell.length_a   1.000
_cell.length_b   1.000
_cell.length_c   1.000
_cell.angle_alpha   90.00
_cell.angle_beta   90.00
_cell.angle_gamma   90.00
#
_symmetry.space_group_name_H-M   'P 1'
#
loop_
_entity.id
_entity.type
_entity.pdbx_description
1 polymer ?
#
loop_
_entity_poly.entity_id
_entity_poly.type
_entity_poly.pdbx_seq_one_letter_code
_entity_poly.pdbx_strand_id
1 'polypeptide(L)'
;ILYIEEGRETIAESLDRVPVVSMVGTEVKIVDFDQIEGNLLGILVEGLGRFEVKNSWAEADHLLIGEVEYIEGEADYELQESDGSLVQILKELVRHPLIEKLYLSIDYSNGVDVSYRLAELLPLDLKIKQSLLELQDARKRLLELKNLVKGFQE
;
A
#
# COMPACT_ATOMS: atom_id res chain seq x y z
N ILE A 1 4.50 -4.54 6.55
CA ILE A 1 3.58 -3.44 6.95
C ILE A 1 2.16 -3.99 6.92
N LEU A 2 1.39 -3.70 7.96
CA LEU A 2 -0.02 -4.04 8.10
C LEU A 2 -0.83 -2.77 8.37
N TYR A 3 -2.06 -2.73 7.88
CA TYR A 3 -3.00 -1.68 8.24
C TYR A 3 -3.54 -1.92 9.66
N ILE A 4 -3.54 -0.88 10.50
CA ILE A 4 -4.12 -0.92 11.84
C ILE A 4 -5.61 -0.57 11.72
N GLU A 5 -6.48 -1.52 11.98
CA GLU A 5 -7.93 -1.34 11.95
C GLU A 5 -8.43 -0.66 13.22
N GLU A 6 -7.89 -1.08 14.38
CA GLU A 6 -8.20 -0.50 15.68
C GLU A 6 -6.93 -0.39 16.53
N GLY A 7 -6.80 0.71 17.26
CA GLY A 7 -5.66 0.98 18.13
C GLY A 7 -4.72 2.04 17.55
N ARG A 8 -3.50 2.05 18.04
CA ARG A 8 -2.45 3.02 17.63
C ARG A 8 -1.11 2.32 17.51
N GLU A 9 -0.27 2.84 16.66
CA GLU A 9 1.11 2.39 16.46
C GLU A 9 2.01 2.70 17.65
N THR A 10 1.71 3.77 18.40
CA THR A 10 2.54 4.22 19.53
C THR A 10 1.96 3.80 20.88
N ILE A 11 2.83 3.30 21.74
CA ILE A 11 2.52 2.77 23.09
C ILE A 11 2.16 3.87 24.08
N ALA A 12 2.29 5.15 23.77
CA ALA A 12 2.39 6.25 24.73
C ALA A 12 1.20 6.47 25.67
N GLU A 13 0.01 5.92 25.44
CA GLU A 13 -1.16 6.21 26.28
C GLU A 13 -2.15 5.04 26.51
N SER A 14 -1.91 3.85 25.97
CA SER A 14 -2.80 2.70 26.24
C SER A 14 -2.01 1.41 26.39
N LEU A 15 -1.51 1.21 27.57
CA LEU A 15 -0.63 0.10 27.97
C LEU A 15 -1.22 -1.31 27.84
N ASP A 16 -2.48 -1.48 27.43
CA ASP A 16 -3.16 -2.77 27.60
C ASP A 16 -3.84 -3.35 26.34
N ARG A 17 -3.69 -2.75 25.17
CA ARG A 17 -4.34 -3.32 23.99
C ARG A 17 -3.38 -3.47 22.81
N VAL A 18 -3.17 -4.73 22.42
CA VAL A 18 -2.55 -5.07 21.14
C VAL A 18 -3.41 -4.49 20.01
N PRO A 19 -2.85 -3.75 19.04
CA PRO A 19 -3.62 -3.20 17.93
C PRO A 19 -4.25 -4.33 17.10
N VAL A 20 -5.46 -4.11 16.63
CA VAL A 20 -6.09 -4.99 15.63
C VAL A 20 -5.55 -4.59 14.26
N VAL A 21 -4.95 -5.53 13.58
CA VAL A 21 -4.35 -5.32 12.26
C VAL A 21 -5.08 -6.13 11.20
N SER A 22 -5.05 -5.64 9.96
CA SER A 22 -5.56 -6.38 8.81
C SER A 22 -4.81 -7.70 8.60
N MET A 23 -5.49 -8.67 8.00
CA MET A 23 -4.89 -9.99 7.73
C MET A 23 -3.95 -9.98 6.53
N VAL A 24 -4.08 -9.02 5.61
CA VAL A 24 -3.22 -8.89 4.44
C VAL A 24 -2.28 -7.72 4.61
N GLY A 25 -1.00 -7.95 4.40
CA GLY A 25 0.03 -6.94 4.46
C GLY A 25 1.02 -6.98 3.31
N THR A 26 1.96 -6.05 3.33
CA THR A 26 3.05 -5.96 2.36
C THR A 26 4.38 -6.15 3.08
N GLU A 27 5.17 -7.11 2.62
CA GLU A 27 6.58 -7.21 2.97
C GLU A 27 7.32 -6.00 2.42
N VAL A 28 8.19 -5.42 3.22
CA VAL A 28 8.98 -4.27 2.81
C VAL A 28 10.46 -4.47 3.15
N LYS A 29 11.30 -3.89 2.32
CA LYS A 29 12.73 -3.77 2.56
C LYS A 29 13.05 -2.31 2.88
N ILE A 30 13.77 -2.05 3.95
CA ILE A 30 14.32 -0.73 4.22
C ILE A 30 15.47 -0.51 3.22
N VAL A 31 15.35 0.51 2.37
CA VAL A 31 16.34 0.83 1.34
C VAL A 31 17.18 2.03 1.70
N ASP A 32 16.64 2.93 2.55
CA ASP A 32 17.35 4.10 3.05
C ASP A 32 16.77 4.57 4.39
N PHE A 33 17.53 5.35 5.11
CA PHE A 33 17.09 6.01 6.34
C PHE A 33 17.77 7.36 6.49
N ASP A 34 17.05 8.33 7.04
CA ASP A 34 17.54 9.68 7.29
C ASP A 34 17.08 10.18 8.66
N GLN A 35 17.83 11.10 9.22
CA GLN A 35 17.43 11.76 10.45
C GLN A 35 16.62 13.01 10.11
N ILE A 36 15.36 13.00 10.51
CA ILE A 36 14.45 14.13 10.29
C ILE A 36 14.36 15.02 11.53
N GLU A 37 13.72 16.19 11.39
CA GLU A 37 13.55 17.14 12.49
C GLU A 37 12.90 16.47 13.73
N GLY A 38 13.34 16.91 14.92
CA GLY A 38 12.85 16.34 16.18
C GLY A 38 13.55 15.05 16.61
N ASN A 39 14.72 14.75 16.05
CA ASN A 39 15.51 13.54 16.34
C ASN A 39 14.78 12.23 16.02
N LEU A 40 13.86 12.29 15.05
CA LEU A 40 13.13 11.13 14.54
C LEU A 40 13.92 10.46 13.41
N LEU A 41 13.81 9.14 13.33
CA LEU A 41 14.35 8.35 12.24
C LEU A 41 13.29 8.23 11.13
N GLY A 42 13.56 8.83 9.96
CA GLY A 42 12.80 8.59 8.73
C GLY A 42 13.34 7.35 8.03
N ILE A 43 12.48 6.49 7.55
CA ILE A 43 12.86 5.31 6.75
C ILE A 43 12.22 5.37 5.38
N LEU A 44 12.98 5.01 4.35
CA LEU A 44 12.46 4.74 3.01
C LEU A 44 12.35 3.23 2.84
N VAL A 45 11.18 2.78 2.46
CA VAL A 45 10.92 1.35 2.28
C VAL A 45 10.49 1.05 0.85
N GLU A 46 10.85 -0.12 0.36
CA GLU A 46 10.41 -0.69 -0.91
C GLU A 46 9.48 -1.88 -0.62
N GLY A 47 8.28 -1.87 -1.23
CA GLY A 47 7.35 -2.99 -1.17
C GLY A 47 7.87 -4.17 -2.00
N LEU A 48 7.82 -5.37 -1.45
CA LEU A 48 8.27 -6.59 -2.12
C LEU A 48 7.07 -7.45 -2.52
N GLY A 49 6.46 -8.14 -1.58
CA GLY A 49 5.38 -9.07 -1.81
C GLY A 49 4.24 -8.89 -0.81
N ARG A 50 3.08 -9.43 -1.16
CA ARG A 50 1.95 -9.49 -0.24
C ARG A 50 2.02 -10.76 0.58
N PHE A 51 1.50 -10.70 1.79
CA PHE A 51 1.36 -11.85 2.66
C PHE A 51 0.02 -11.82 3.41
N GLU A 52 -0.41 -13.00 3.85
CA GLU A 52 -1.54 -13.17 4.74
C GLU A 52 -1.04 -13.61 6.13
N VAL A 53 -1.53 -12.96 7.18
CA VAL A 53 -1.23 -13.33 8.57
C VAL A 53 -2.08 -14.55 8.94
N LYS A 54 -1.44 -15.64 9.34
CA LYS A 54 -2.11 -16.87 9.80
C LYS A 54 -2.26 -16.90 11.31
N ASN A 55 -1.29 -16.35 12.02
CA ASN A 55 -1.28 -16.25 13.46
C ASN A 55 -0.48 -15.04 13.90
N SER A 56 -0.84 -14.41 15.01
CA SER A 56 -0.08 -13.28 15.54
C SER A 56 -0.13 -13.25 17.07
N TRP A 57 0.94 -12.73 17.68
CA TRP A 57 1.05 -12.51 19.12
C TRP A 57 1.91 -11.29 19.41
N ALA A 58 1.79 -10.76 20.60
CA ALA A 58 2.65 -9.69 21.09
C ALA A 58 3.72 -10.28 22.01
N GLU A 59 4.96 -9.86 21.82
CA GLU A 59 6.08 -10.16 22.71
C GLU A 59 5.99 -9.30 24.00
N ALA A 60 6.85 -9.60 24.98
CA ALA A 60 6.87 -8.90 26.26
C ALA A 60 7.21 -7.39 26.15
N ASP A 61 7.88 -6.99 25.08
CA ASP A 61 8.19 -5.60 24.72
C ASP A 61 7.13 -4.96 23.84
N HIS A 62 5.97 -5.61 23.67
CA HIS A 62 4.84 -5.21 22.84
C HIS A 62 5.09 -5.28 21.32
N LEU A 63 6.20 -5.87 20.87
CA LEU A 63 6.42 -6.15 19.45
C LEU A 63 5.39 -7.16 18.97
N LEU A 64 4.66 -6.81 17.91
CA LEU A 64 3.73 -7.73 17.24
C LEU A 64 4.51 -8.64 16.29
N ILE A 65 4.43 -9.95 16.55
CA ILE A 65 5.02 -10.99 15.72
C ILE A 65 3.90 -11.75 15.01
N GLY A 66 4.15 -12.22 13.79
CA GLY A 66 3.17 -13.01 13.05
C GLY A 66 3.80 -14.11 12.22
N GLU A 67 3.08 -15.22 12.13
CA GLU A 67 3.30 -16.25 11.11
C GLU A 67 2.54 -15.86 9.85
N VAL A 68 3.23 -15.79 8.72
CA VAL A 68 2.65 -15.30 7.47
C VAL A 68 2.81 -16.33 6.35
N GLU A 69 1.89 -16.30 5.41
CA GLU A 69 1.97 -17.03 4.15
C GLU A 69 2.00 -16.03 3.00
N TYR A 70 2.98 -16.16 2.09
CA TYR A 70 3.07 -15.26 0.94
C TYR A 70 1.94 -15.52 -0.05
N ILE A 71 1.33 -14.44 -0.50
CA ILE A 71 0.31 -14.47 -1.56
C ILE A 71 1.04 -14.49 -2.90
N GLU A 72 0.72 -15.46 -3.75
CA GLU A 72 1.28 -15.54 -5.10
C GLU A 72 1.01 -14.25 -5.90
N GLY A 73 1.94 -13.92 -6.79
CA GLY A 73 1.80 -12.80 -7.70
C GLY A 73 0.57 -12.95 -8.60
N GLU A 74 0.00 -11.83 -9.02
CA GLU A 74 -1.12 -11.80 -9.95
C GLU A 74 -0.65 -12.12 -11.37
N ALA A 75 -1.55 -12.71 -12.17
CA ALA A 75 -1.32 -12.84 -13.60
C ALA A 75 -1.25 -11.46 -14.26
N ASP A 76 -0.34 -11.30 -15.21
CA ASP A 76 -0.25 -10.09 -16.01
C ASP A 76 -1.60 -9.72 -16.63
N TYR A 77 -1.92 -8.44 -16.60
CA TYR A 77 -3.12 -7.89 -17.21
C TYR A 77 -2.75 -6.81 -18.21
N GLU A 78 -3.01 -7.10 -19.48
CA GLU A 78 -2.83 -6.13 -20.57
C GLU A 78 -3.93 -5.06 -20.48
N LEU A 79 -3.51 -3.80 -20.37
CA LEU A 79 -4.43 -2.66 -20.25
C LEU A 79 -5.29 -2.51 -21.50
N GLN A 80 -6.57 -2.20 -21.30
CA GLN A 80 -7.53 -1.94 -22.36
C GLN A 80 -7.62 -0.44 -22.67
N GLU A 81 -8.16 -0.06 -23.82
CA GLU A 81 -8.40 1.36 -24.15
C GLU A 81 -9.19 2.07 -23.07
N SER A 82 -10.14 1.37 -22.45
CA SER A 82 -10.95 1.89 -21.35
C SER A 82 -10.14 2.24 -20.10
N ASP A 83 -8.90 1.76 -19.96
CA ASP A 83 -8.00 2.02 -18.83
C ASP A 83 -7.12 3.26 -19.04
N GLY A 84 -7.13 3.81 -20.29
CA GLY A 84 -6.27 4.92 -20.69
C GLY A 84 -6.38 6.16 -19.80
N SER A 85 -7.56 6.47 -19.29
CA SER A 85 -7.76 7.59 -18.34
C SER A 85 -7.00 7.38 -17.04
N LEU A 86 -6.96 6.16 -16.50
CA LEU A 86 -6.20 5.84 -15.29
C LEU A 86 -4.69 5.94 -15.50
N VAL A 87 -4.22 5.47 -16.68
CA VAL A 87 -2.80 5.63 -17.05
C VAL A 87 -2.42 7.11 -17.14
N GLN A 88 -3.29 7.94 -17.71
CA GLN A 88 -3.04 9.37 -17.78
C GLN A 88 -2.96 10.02 -16.38
N ILE A 89 -3.88 9.68 -15.49
CA ILE A 89 -3.87 10.16 -14.09
C ILE A 89 -2.56 9.74 -13.40
N LEU A 90 -2.14 8.48 -13.57
CA LEU A 90 -0.88 8.02 -12.98
C LEU A 90 0.33 8.81 -13.51
N LYS A 91 0.38 9.07 -14.82
CA LYS A 91 1.45 9.90 -15.42
C LYS A 91 1.47 11.33 -14.87
N GLU A 92 0.32 11.89 -14.55
CA GLU A 92 0.22 13.22 -13.93
C GLU A 92 0.66 13.20 -12.46
N LEU A 93 0.24 12.19 -11.69
CA LEU A 93 0.65 12.02 -10.29
C LEU A 93 2.17 11.89 -10.16
N VAL A 94 2.80 11.09 -11.01
CA VAL A 94 4.26 10.85 -10.95
C VAL A 94 5.07 12.11 -11.25
N ARG A 95 4.51 13.08 -11.98
CA ARG A 95 5.17 14.38 -12.24
C ARG A 95 5.13 15.32 -11.03
N HIS A 96 4.35 14.99 -10.00
CA HIS A 96 4.32 15.83 -8.80
C HIS A 96 5.70 15.82 -8.11
N PRO A 97 6.27 16.97 -7.71
CA PRO A 97 7.65 17.08 -7.22
C PRO A 97 7.97 16.19 -6.01
N LEU A 98 6.99 15.87 -5.18
CA LEU A 98 7.18 14.96 -4.05
C LEU A 98 7.29 13.49 -4.47
N ILE A 99 6.60 13.11 -5.56
CA ILE A 99 6.56 11.74 -6.07
C ILE A 99 7.74 11.49 -7.01
N GLU A 100 8.11 12.49 -7.81
CA GLU A 100 9.25 12.42 -8.73
C GLU A 100 10.56 12.04 -8.00
N LYS A 101 10.74 12.53 -6.77
CA LYS A 101 11.89 12.21 -5.91
C LYS A 101 11.99 10.74 -5.49
N LEU A 102 10.93 9.98 -5.62
CA LEU A 102 10.91 8.54 -5.29
C LEU A 102 11.49 7.68 -6.42
N TYR A 103 11.74 8.26 -7.60
CA TYR A 103 12.33 7.56 -8.77
C TYR A 103 11.62 6.24 -9.09
N LEU A 104 10.28 6.25 -9.05
CA LEU A 104 9.47 5.06 -9.27
C LEU A 104 9.67 4.49 -10.67
N SER A 105 10.01 3.20 -10.77
CA SER A 105 9.95 2.46 -12.03
C SER A 105 8.54 1.93 -12.23
N ILE A 106 7.89 2.26 -13.33
CA ILE A 106 6.50 1.91 -13.62
C ILE A 106 6.38 1.36 -15.03
N ASP A 107 5.86 0.15 -15.15
CA ASP A 107 5.46 -0.40 -16.44
C ASP A 107 4.02 0.03 -16.79
N TYR A 108 3.90 1.08 -17.58
CA TYR A 108 2.61 1.62 -18.02
C TYR A 108 1.84 0.71 -19.01
N SER A 109 2.39 -0.41 -19.42
CA SER A 109 1.71 -1.43 -20.22
C SER A 109 1.10 -2.54 -19.39
N ASN A 110 1.56 -2.72 -18.14
CA ASN A 110 1.10 -3.75 -17.23
C ASN A 110 0.04 -3.20 -16.27
N GLY A 111 -1.18 -3.75 -16.33
CA GLY A 111 -2.28 -3.32 -15.48
C GLY A 111 -2.10 -3.67 -14.00
N VAL A 112 -1.30 -4.68 -13.68
CA VAL A 112 -0.95 -5.00 -12.28
C VAL A 112 -0.16 -3.84 -11.69
N ASP A 113 0.94 -3.41 -12.36
CA ASP A 113 1.79 -2.33 -11.89
C ASP A 113 1.02 -0.99 -11.83
N VAL A 114 0.31 -0.63 -12.90
CA VAL A 114 -0.51 0.59 -12.95
C VAL A 114 -1.53 0.64 -11.82
N SER A 115 -2.23 -0.48 -11.54
CA SER A 115 -3.26 -0.50 -10.51
C SER A 115 -2.70 -0.36 -9.08
N TYR A 116 -1.57 -0.99 -8.79
CA TYR A 116 -0.91 -0.83 -7.49
C TYR A 116 -0.36 0.58 -7.30
N ARG A 117 0.31 1.14 -8.32
CA ARG A 117 0.83 2.52 -8.25
C ARG A 117 -0.25 3.56 -8.09
N LEU A 118 -1.40 3.38 -8.74
CA LEU A 118 -2.56 4.26 -8.52
C LEU A 118 -3.10 4.13 -7.09
N ALA A 119 -3.27 2.92 -6.57
CA ALA A 119 -3.74 2.69 -5.21
C ALA A 119 -2.80 3.32 -4.16
N GLU A 120 -1.48 3.25 -4.41
CA GLU A 120 -0.44 3.85 -3.57
C GLU A 120 -0.50 5.38 -3.60
N LEU A 121 -0.53 5.99 -4.78
CA LEU A 121 -0.30 7.42 -4.98
C LEU A 121 -1.56 8.29 -4.87
N LEU A 122 -2.75 7.73 -5.12
CA LEU A 122 -3.99 8.46 -4.94
C LEU A 122 -4.24 8.78 -3.46
N PRO A 123 -4.80 9.97 -3.15
CA PRO A 123 -5.11 10.39 -1.78
C PRO A 123 -6.38 9.70 -1.26
N LEU A 124 -6.37 8.37 -1.25
CA LEU A 124 -7.46 7.54 -0.77
C LEU A 124 -7.36 7.32 0.74
N ASP A 125 -8.51 7.09 1.37
CA ASP A 125 -8.58 6.62 2.75
C ASP A 125 -7.82 5.29 2.90
N LEU A 126 -7.14 5.11 4.05
CA LEU A 126 -6.33 3.91 4.30
C LEU A 126 -7.14 2.61 4.23
N LYS A 127 -8.39 2.64 4.66
CA LYS A 127 -9.29 1.49 4.57
C LYS A 127 -9.59 1.12 3.12
N ILE A 128 -9.75 2.11 2.25
CA ILE A 128 -9.93 1.90 0.81
C ILE A 128 -8.63 1.34 0.21
N LYS A 129 -7.46 1.90 0.57
CA LYS A 129 -6.17 1.35 0.12
C LYS A 129 -5.99 -0.10 0.54
N GLN A 130 -6.39 -0.45 1.78
CA GLN A 130 -6.36 -1.83 2.26
C GLN A 130 -7.27 -2.74 1.44
N SER A 131 -8.51 -2.34 1.15
CA SER A 131 -9.41 -3.15 0.33
C SER A 131 -8.89 -3.35 -1.11
N LEU A 132 -8.20 -2.36 -1.68
CA LEU A 132 -7.54 -2.48 -2.99
C LEU A 132 -6.33 -3.43 -2.93
N LEU A 133 -5.58 -3.44 -1.83
CA LEU A 133 -4.45 -4.35 -1.62
C LEU A 133 -4.91 -5.81 -1.54
N GLU A 134 -6.05 -6.08 -0.94
CA GLU A 134 -6.62 -7.41 -0.77
C GLU A 134 -7.14 -8.03 -2.07
N LEU A 135 -7.46 -7.21 -3.08
CA LEU A 135 -7.85 -7.72 -4.39
C LEU A 135 -6.67 -8.46 -5.06
N GLN A 136 -6.93 -9.68 -5.50
CA GLN A 136 -5.95 -10.54 -6.21
C GLN A 136 -6.19 -10.55 -7.73
N ASP A 137 -6.75 -9.46 -8.26
CA ASP A 137 -7.12 -9.34 -9.67
C ASP A 137 -6.97 -7.87 -10.08
N ALA A 138 -5.99 -7.59 -10.93
CA ALA A 138 -5.69 -6.25 -11.42
C ALA A 138 -6.89 -5.60 -12.15
N ARG A 139 -7.68 -6.40 -12.88
CA ARG A 139 -8.88 -5.90 -13.59
C ARG A 139 -9.93 -5.39 -12.62
N LYS A 140 -10.17 -6.13 -11.53
CA LYS A 140 -11.11 -5.70 -10.48
C LYS A 140 -10.59 -4.45 -9.77
N ARG A 141 -9.30 -4.41 -9.47
CA ARG A 141 -8.66 -3.25 -8.84
C ARG A 141 -8.76 -2.00 -9.71
N LEU A 142 -8.50 -2.12 -11.02
CA LEU A 142 -8.66 -1.01 -11.97
C LEU A 142 -10.12 -0.54 -12.07
N LEU A 143 -11.09 -1.46 -12.02
CA LEU A 143 -12.51 -1.10 -12.04
C LEU A 143 -12.89 -0.29 -10.79
N GLU A 144 -12.46 -0.72 -9.60
CA GLU A 144 -12.70 0.02 -8.36
C GLU A 144 -12.02 1.40 -8.40
N LEU A 145 -10.78 1.47 -8.87
CA LEU A 145 -10.07 2.75 -9.04
C LEU A 145 -10.79 3.70 -10.01
N LYS A 146 -11.37 3.18 -11.10
CA LYS A 146 -12.20 4.01 -12.02
C LYS A 146 -13.42 4.60 -11.30
N ASN A 147 -14.09 3.81 -10.48
CA ASN A 147 -15.26 4.27 -9.74
C ASN A 147 -14.87 5.36 -8.72
N LEU A 148 -13.78 5.13 -7.99
CA LEU A 148 -13.26 6.09 -7.01
C LEU A 148 -12.88 7.41 -7.66
N VAL A 149 -12.14 7.38 -8.77
CA VAL A 149 -11.70 8.59 -9.47
C VAL A 149 -12.88 9.39 -10.04
N LYS A 150 -13.92 8.74 -10.53
CA LYS A 150 -15.14 9.44 -10.98
C LYS A 150 -15.79 10.22 -9.84
N GLY A 151 -15.82 9.64 -8.63
CA GLY A 151 -16.38 10.32 -7.46
C GLY A 151 -15.60 11.55 -7.00
N PHE A 152 -14.35 11.74 -7.43
CA PHE A 152 -13.59 12.97 -7.15
C PHE A 152 -13.84 14.10 -8.16
N GLN A 153 -14.53 13.82 -9.28
CA GLN A 153 -14.80 14.79 -10.36
C GLN A 153 -16.20 15.40 -10.28
N GLU A 154 -17.06 14.91 -9.39
CA GLU A 154 -18.38 15.45 -9.07
C GLU A 154 -18.30 16.37 -7.83
#